data_cae2555e02da9503987e37614d0866c2
#
_entry.id   cae2555e02da9503987e37614d0866c2
#
_cell.length_a   1.000
_cell.length_b   1.000
_cell.length_c   1.000
_cell.angle_alpha   90.00
_cell.angle_beta   90.00
_cell.angle_gamma   90.00
#
_symmetry.space_group_name_H-M   'P 1'
#
loop_
_entity.id
_entity.type
_entity.pdbx_description
1 polymer ?
#
loop_
_entity_poly.entity_id
_entity_poly.type
_entity_poly.pdbx_seq_one_letter_code
_entity_poly.pdbx_strand_id
1 'polypeptide(L)'
;MSDSFEFRINQQNSKPMGGTELIYNRVMDSLDDKLKEEFIIIPQRVREEHLRDPRKKILWLHDLPEDPESEHLKKEENRDLFERFVFPSNWALWDFHQKLGVPYEKSVVIPNCIERFPQHEKPKDGKTRIIYFSTPHRGLNLLESVARVMQDARNDFEIDIYSSFKLYGRDEQDQHPEFQDLYNRLNELRCVNYHGTVSNDEIRAALLKTHILAYPSTYLETACLVAIEAMAAGCMAVVPNYGALPETCKDFAHMYPWSPDIQQHAATHYHYLTNALNTFWTDYIQATLELQATYYNHFYSMQRCAAKWDSLLRGLL
;
A
#
# COMPACT_ATOMS: atom_id res chain seq x y z
N MET A 1 -6.82 35.77 -8.88
CA MET A 1 -8.09 35.11 -8.53
C MET A 1 -7.70 33.70 -8.18
N SER A 2 -7.66 33.39 -6.89
CA SER A 2 -7.30 32.07 -6.35
C SER A 2 -8.55 31.24 -6.31
N ASP A 3 -8.72 30.32 -7.29
CA ASP A 3 -9.74 29.30 -7.19
C ASP A 3 -9.34 28.33 -6.08
N SER A 4 -9.96 28.49 -4.93
CA SER A 4 -9.93 27.54 -3.84
C SER A 4 -10.76 26.32 -4.24
N PHE A 5 -10.10 25.25 -4.66
CA PHE A 5 -10.71 23.94 -4.75
C PHE A 5 -11.03 23.47 -3.33
N GLU A 6 -12.24 23.69 -2.86
CA GLU A 6 -12.77 23.01 -1.68
C GLU A 6 -12.99 21.54 -2.02
N PHE A 7 -12.11 20.69 -1.51
CA PHE A 7 -12.32 19.25 -1.50
C PHE A 7 -13.56 18.95 -0.64
N ARG A 8 -14.63 18.50 -1.28
CA ARG A 8 -15.74 17.86 -0.56
C ARG A 8 -15.19 16.56 0.03
N ILE A 9 -15.04 16.51 1.33
CA ILE A 9 -14.77 15.29 2.11
C ILE A 9 -15.97 14.36 1.86
N ASN A 10 -15.75 13.33 1.07
CA ASN A 10 -16.78 12.37 0.74
C ASN A 10 -17.01 11.47 1.97
N GLN A 11 -18.25 11.34 2.43
CA GLN A 11 -18.64 10.50 3.59
C GLN A 11 -18.34 9.00 3.43
N GLN A 12 -17.73 8.58 2.33
CA GLN A 12 -17.36 7.20 2.03
C GLN A 12 -16.17 6.67 2.83
N ASN A 13 -15.33 7.53 3.43
CA ASN A 13 -14.14 7.12 4.18
C ASN A 13 -14.42 6.53 5.57
N SER A 14 -15.69 6.49 6.00
CA SER A 14 -16.08 5.98 7.33
C SER A 14 -16.10 4.45 7.44
N LYS A 15 -15.94 3.71 6.34
CA LYS A 15 -15.89 2.25 6.32
C LYS A 15 -14.50 1.77 5.90
N PRO A 16 -14.01 0.66 6.48
CA PRO A 16 -12.77 0.04 6.02
C PRO A 16 -12.95 -0.42 4.57
N MET A 17 -11.96 -0.07 3.71
CA MET A 17 -11.93 -0.46 2.30
C MET A 17 -10.56 -1.02 1.93
N GLY A 18 -10.54 -2.02 1.04
CA GLY A 18 -9.31 -2.53 0.43
C GLY A 18 -8.61 -1.47 -0.44
N GLY A 19 -7.29 -1.57 -0.57
CA GLY A 19 -6.49 -0.58 -1.30
C GLY A 19 -6.96 -0.35 -2.74
N THR A 20 -7.26 -1.41 -3.48
CA THR A 20 -7.73 -1.33 -4.87
C THR A 20 -9.07 -0.59 -4.99
N GLU A 21 -10.04 -0.93 -4.14
CA GLU A 21 -11.36 -0.29 -4.12
C GLU A 21 -11.25 1.21 -3.76
N LEU A 22 -10.44 1.52 -2.75
CA LEU A 22 -10.20 2.90 -2.32
C LEU A 22 -9.62 3.75 -3.46
N ILE A 23 -8.61 3.24 -4.16
CA ILE A 23 -7.96 3.98 -5.25
C ILE A 23 -8.88 4.08 -6.47
N TYR A 24 -9.62 3.01 -6.80
CA TYR A 24 -10.57 3.03 -7.89
C TYR A 24 -11.62 4.13 -7.70
N ASN A 25 -12.24 4.21 -6.51
CA ASN A 25 -13.23 5.23 -6.21
C ASN A 25 -12.63 6.64 -6.33
N ARG A 26 -11.44 6.86 -5.78
CA ARG A 26 -10.71 8.14 -5.89
C ARG A 26 -10.49 8.56 -7.35
N VAL A 27 -10.09 7.64 -8.21
CA VAL A 27 -9.88 7.92 -9.64
C VAL A 27 -11.20 8.21 -10.33
N MET A 28 -12.23 7.37 -10.13
CA MET A 28 -13.54 7.54 -10.77
C MET A 28 -14.21 8.86 -10.39
N ASP A 29 -14.06 9.29 -9.14
CA ASP A 29 -14.59 10.59 -8.67
C ASP A 29 -13.88 11.79 -9.33
N SER A 30 -12.65 11.60 -9.80
CA SER A 30 -11.82 12.66 -10.40
C SER A 30 -11.94 12.77 -11.92
N LEU A 31 -12.51 11.77 -12.60
CA LEU A 31 -12.61 11.73 -14.07
C LEU A 31 -13.79 12.54 -14.59
N ASP A 32 -13.56 13.21 -15.75
CA ASP A 32 -14.60 13.85 -16.55
C ASP A 32 -15.66 12.81 -16.99
N ASP A 33 -16.94 13.17 -16.89
CA ASP A 33 -18.05 12.27 -17.24
C ASP A 33 -18.02 11.85 -18.73
N LYS A 34 -17.56 12.73 -19.64
CA LYS A 34 -17.36 12.38 -21.05
C LYS A 34 -16.37 11.23 -21.24
N LEU A 35 -15.32 11.17 -20.41
CA LEU A 35 -14.37 10.06 -20.46
C LEU A 35 -15.00 8.77 -19.95
N LYS A 36 -15.86 8.84 -18.94
CA LYS A 36 -16.61 7.69 -18.42
C LYS A 36 -17.65 7.15 -19.42
N GLU A 37 -18.15 7.99 -20.33
CA GLU A 37 -19.04 7.57 -21.41
C GLU A 37 -18.30 6.79 -22.51
N GLU A 38 -17.02 7.09 -22.77
CA GLU A 38 -16.22 6.47 -23.82
C GLU A 38 -15.40 5.25 -23.32
N PHE A 39 -15.04 5.22 -22.04
CA PHE A 39 -14.18 4.20 -21.47
C PHE A 39 -14.81 3.50 -20.29
N ILE A 40 -14.54 2.19 -20.18
CA ILE A 40 -14.74 1.42 -18.96
C ILE A 40 -13.38 1.05 -18.36
N ILE A 41 -13.15 1.47 -17.11
CA ILE A 41 -11.95 1.09 -16.34
C ILE A 41 -12.32 -0.12 -15.48
N ILE A 42 -11.62 -1.23 -15.68
CA ILE A 42 -11.87 -2.50 -15.01
C ILE A 42 -10.76 -2.74 -13.98
N PRO A 43 -11.05 -2.62 -12.67
CA PRO A 43 -10.06 -2.86 -11.64
C PRO A 43 -9.88 -4.37 -11.44
N GLN A 44 -8.79 -4.93 -11.96
CA GLN A 44 -8.32 -6.30 -11.84
C GLN A 44 -9.27 -7.37 -12.42
N ARG A 45 -10.49 -7.47 -11.93
CA ARG A 45 -11.39 -8.61 -12.17
C ARG A 45 -12.31 -8.39 -13.35
N VAL A 46 -12.02 -9.08 -14.44
CA VAL A 46 -12.85 -9.03 -15.65
C VAL A 46 -14.10 -9.89 -15.45
N ARG A 47 -15.28 -9.33 -15.74
CA ARG A 47 -16.56 -10.02 -15.70
C ARG A 47 -17.21 -10.00 -17.09
N GLU A 48 -18.18 -10.90 -17.32
CA GLU A 48 -18.86 -11.01 -18.60
C GLU A 48 -19.56 -9.70 -18.99
N GLU A 49 -20.12 -8.98 -18.04
CA GLU A 49 -20.72 -7.66 -18.23
C GLU A 49 -19.73 -6.63 -18.76
N HIS A 50 -18.48 -6.65 -18.29
CA HIS A 50 -17.42 -5.78 -18.79
C HIS A 50 -17.07 -6.09 -20.25
N LEU A 51 -17.10 -7.37 -20.64
CA LEU A 51 -16.81 -7.78 -22.02
C LEU A 51 -17.93 -7.37 -22.99
N ARG A 52 -19.18 -7.35 -22.53
CA ARG A 52 -20.36 -6.92 -23.30
C ARG A 52 -20.51 -5.39 -23.39
N ASP A 53 -19.83 -4.65 -22.53
CA ASP A 53 -19.85 -3.19 -22.55
C ASP A 53 -19.27 -2.66 -23.87
N PRO A 54 -19.96 -1.78 -24.62
CA PRO A 54 -19.50 -1.28 -25.90
C PRO A 54 -18.33 -0.29 -25.83
N ARG A 55 -18.06 0.28 -24.64
CA ARG A 55 -16.98 1.25 -24.43
C ARG A 55 -15.60 0.62 -24.59
N LYS A 56 -14.62 1.47 -24.88
CA LYS A 56 -13.21 1.08 -24.90
C LYS A 56 -12.77 0.61 -23.50
N LYS A 57 -12.08 -0.53 -23.42
CA LYS A 57 -11.76 -1.22 -22.16
C LYS A 57 -10.35 -0.94 -21.72
N ILE A 58 -10.19 -0.44 -20.50
CA ILE A 58 -8.90 -0.26 -19.82
C ILE A 58 -8.83 -1.24 -18.67
N LEU A 59 -7.87 -2.14 -18.67
CA LEU A 59 -7.66 -3.09 -17.57
C LEU A 59 -6.62 -2.54 -16.60
N TRP A 60 -7.02 -2.30 -15.37
CA TRP A 60 -6.16 -1.77 -14.32
C TRP A 60 -5.78 -2.88 -13.35
N LEU A 61 -4.52 -3.33 -13.43
CA LEU A 61 -4.00 -4.52 -12.78
C LEU A 61 -3.31 -4.16 -11.44
N HIS A 62 -3.81 -4.73 -10.35
CA HIS A 62 -3.32 -4.49 -8.99
C HIS A 62 -2.77 -5.75 -8.32
N ASP A 63 -3.29 -6.93 -8.68
CA ASP A 63 -2.87 -8.21 -8.13
C ASP A 63 -1.61 -8.73 -8.85
N LEU A 64 -1.18 -9.94 -8.53
CA LEU A 64 -0.04 -10.59 -9.16
C LEU A 64 -0.47 -11.34 -10.44
N PRO A 65 0.44 -11.60 -11.39
CA PRO A 65 0.12 -12.39 -12.57
C PRO A 65 -0.24 -13.85 -12.23
N GLU A 66 0.17 -14.37 -11.06
CA GLU A 66 -0.22 -15.71 -10.56
C GLU A 66 -1.65 -15.75 -9.98
N ASP A 67 -2.28 -14.61 -9.76
CA ASP A 67 -3.68 -14.60 -9.32
C ASP A 67 -4.56 -15.28 -10.38
N PRO A 68 -5.46 -16.21 -9.98
CA PRO A 68 -6.35 -16.90 -10.92
C PRO A 68 -7.17 -15.95 -11.81
N GLU A 69 -7.51 -14.78 -11.31
CA GLU A 69 -8.25 -13.75 -12.07
C GLU A 69 -7.39 -13.12 -13.19
N SER A 70 -6.07 -13.29 -13.18
CA SER A 70 -5.15 -12.82 -14.23
C SER A 70 -4.89 -13.87 -15.31
N GLU A 71 -5.24 -15.15 -15.08
CA GLU A 71 -4.86 -16.27 -15.94
C GLU A 71 -5.36 -16.12 -17.39
N HIS A 72 -6.51 -15.47 -17.59
CA HIS A 72 -7.08 -15.23 -18.91
C HIS A 72 -6.14 -14.44 -19.83
N LEU A 73 -5.22 -13.64 -19.26
CA LEU A 73 -4.23 -12.84 -20.01
C LEU A 73 -3.10 -13.66 -20.65
N LYS A 74 -2.97 -14.96 -20.36
CA LYS A 74 -2.06 -15.86 -21.07
C LYS A 74 -2.38 -15.93 -22.56
N LYS A 75 -3.65 -15.74 -22.93
CA LYS A 75 -4.10 -15.81 -24.32
C LYS A 75 -4.04 -14.43 -24.97
N GLU A 76 -3.43 -14.36 -26.16
CA GLU A 76 -3.33 -13.12 -26.94
C GLU A 76 -4.70 -12.54 -27.28
N GLU A 77 -5.64 -13.39 -27.71
CA GLU A 77 -7.02 -13.03 -28.03
C GLU A 77 -7.73 -12.29 -26.88
N ASN A 78 -7.42 -12.63 -25.62
CA ASN A 78 -7.98 -11.95 -24.45
C ASN A 78 -7.28 -10.62 -24.19
N ARG A 79 -5.97 -10.51 -24.46
CA ARG A 79 -5.23 -9.24 -24.33
C ARG A 79 -5.68 -8.22 -25.38
N ASP A 80 -6.13 -8.67 -26.55
CA ASP A 80 -6.60 -7.79 -27.63
C ASP A 80 -7.94 -7.14 -27.34
N LEU A 81 -8.68 -7.62 -26.33
CA LEU A 81 -9.93 -7.00 -25.87
C LEU A 81 -9.71 -5.65 -25.18
N PHE A 82 -8.48 -5.33 -24.76
CA PHE A 82 -8.16 -4.12 -24.01
C PHE A 82 -7.35 -3.12 -24.84
N GLU A 83 -7.75 -1.86 -24.77
CA GLU A 83 -7.02 -0.74 -25.38
C GLU A 83 -5.70 -0.50 -24.65
N ARG A 84 -5.73 -0.57 -23.32
CA ARG A 84 -4.56 -0.37 -22.44
C ARG A 84 -4.64 -1.23 -21.18
N PHE A 85 -3.44 -1.56 -20.72
CA PHE A 85 -3.18 -2.14 -19.41
C PHE A 85 -2.53 -1.07 -18.53
N VAL A 86 -3.09 -0.82 -17.36
CA VAL A 86 -2.55 0.14 -16.40
C VAL A 86 -2.00 -0.61 -15.20
N PHE A 87 -0.78 -0.25 -14.80
CA PHE A 87 -0.08 -0.88 -13.68
C PHE A 87 0.29 0.16 -12.63
N PRO A 88 0.32 -0.22 -11.34
CA PRO A 88 0.68 0.70 -10.26
C PRO A 88 2.20 0.92 -10.14
N SER A 89 3.02 0.08 -10.78
CA SER A 89 4.48 0.15 -10.78
C SER A 89 5.09 -0.43 -12.06
N ASN A 90 6.34 -0.08 -12.35
CA ASN A 90 7.11 -0.72 -13.43
C ASN A 90 7.45 -2.17 -13.09
N TRP A 91 7.63 -2.49 -11.80
CA TRP A 91 7.85 -3.86 -11.35
C TRP A 91 6.65 -4.75 -11.71
N ALA A 92 5.42 -4.31 -11.41
CA ALA A 92 4.21 -5.05 -11.75
C ALA A 92 4.05 -5.20 -13.27
N LEU A 93 4.26 -4.14 -14.05
CA LEU A 93 4.23 -4.21 -15.51
C LEU A 93 5.22 -5.25 -16.05
N TRP A 94 6.45 -5.19 -15.57
CA TRP A 94 7.50 -6.15 -15.98
C TRP A 94 7.12 -7.59 -15.65
N ASP A 95 6.57 -7.84 -14.45
CA ASP A 95 6.18 -9.18 -13.99
C ASP A 95 5.03 -9.74 -14.84
N PHE A 96 4.02 -8.94 -15.16
CA PHE A 96 2.93 -9.32 -16.07
C PHE A 96 3.42 -9.56 -17.50
N HIS A 97 4.34 -8.74 -17.99
CA HIS A 97 4.95 -8.95 -19.32
C HIS A 97 5.69 -10.29 -19.38
N GLN A 98 6.54 -10.57 -18.39
CA GLN A 98 7.35 -11.80 -18.36
C GLN A 98 6.51 -13.09 -18.23
N LYS A 99 5.46 -13.05 -17.40
CA LYS A 99 4.68 -14.25 -17.05
C LYS A 99 3.47 -14.48 -17.92
N LEU A 100 2.83 -13.42 -18.39
CA LEU A 100 1.57 -13.49 -19.13
C LEU A 100 1.64 -12.90 -20.54
N GLY A 101 2.79 -12.37 -20.96
CA GLY A 101 2.99 -11.79 -22.29
C GLY A 101 2.19 -10.50 -22.54
N VAL A 102 1.82 -9.75 -21.48
CA VAL A 102 1.15 -8.47 -21.65
C VAL A 102 2.05 -7.49 -22.39
N PRO A 103 1.60 -6.90 -23.52
CA PRO A 103 2.48 -6.13 -24.41
C PRO A 103 2.86 -4.77 -23.83
N TYR A 104 4.15 -4.40 -23.91
CA TYR A 104 4.63 -3.09 -23.42
C TYR A 104 3.97 -1.91 -24.12
N GLU A 105 3.72 -2.02 -25.43
CA GLU A 105 3.13 -0.96 -26.25
C GLU A 105 1.68 -0.62 -25.88
N LYS A 106 0.97 -1.58 -25.24
CA LYS A 106 -0.37 -1.35 -24.68
C LYS A 106 -0.32 -1.02 -23.16
N SER A 107 0.86 -0.95 -22.54
CA SER A 107 1.01 -0.85 -21.09
C SER A 107 1.43 0.53 -20.63
N VAL A 108 0.85 1.00 -19.52
CA VAL A 108 1.13 2.30 -18.90
C VAL A 108 1.26 2.16 -17.40
N VAL A 109 2.20 2.88 -16.79
CA VAL A 109 2.34 2.95 -15.32
C VAL A 109 1.69 4.22 -14.80
N ILE A 110 0.61 4.05 -14.03
CA ILE A 110 -0.02 5.11 -13.24
C ILE A 110 0.08 4.70 -11.77
N PRO A 111 0.98 5.30 -10.98
CA PRO A 111 1.12 4.97 -9.57
C PRO A 111 -0.17 5.23 -8.79
N ASN A 112 -0.36 4.44 -7.74
CA ASN A 112 -1.45 4.64 -6.79
C ASN A 112 -1.44 6.06 -6.22
N CYS A 113 -2.60 6.54 -5.78
CA CYS A 113 -2.73 7.88 -5.21
C CYS A 113 -3.21 7.85 -3.77
N ILE A 114 -2.80 8.87 -3.03
CA ILE A 114 -3.20 9.10 -1.65
C ILE A 114 -3.79 10.49 -1.48
N GLU A 115 -4.59 10.66 -0.44
CA GLU A 115 -4.90 11.97 0.10
C GLU A 115 -3.67 12.53 0.80
N ARG A 116 -3.40 13.82 0.63
CA ARG A 116 -2.26 14.47 1.26
C ARG A 116 -2.36 14.42 2.77
N PHE A 117 -1.22 14.22 3.41
CA PHE A 117 -1.09 14.43 4.85
C PHE A 117 -0.74 15.89 5.13
N PRO A 118 -1.32 16.50 6.18
CA PRO A 118 -0.93 17.83 6.62
C PRO A 118 0.51 17.81 7.12
N GLN A 119 1.18 18.96 7.03
CA GLN A 119 2.45 19.15 7.75
C GLN A 119 2.18 19.09 9.25
N HIS A 120 2.94 18.28 9.97
CA HIS A 120 2.78 18.07 11.41
C HIS A 120 4.11 17.65 12.05
N GLU A 121 4.20 17.79 13.35
CA GLU A 121 5.32 17.28 14.13
C GLU A 121 4.98 15.96 14.80
N LYS A 122 5.94 15.05 14.83
CA LYS A 122 5.79 13.77 15.55
C LYS A 122 5.89 14.00 17.06
N PRO A 123 5.12 13.25 17.88
CA PRO A 123 5.20 13.34 19.34
C PRO A 123 6.62 13.03 19.85
N LYS A 124 7.09 13.81 20.84
CA LYS A 124 8.39 13.64 21.50
C LYS A 124 8.18 13.37 23.01
N ASP A 125 7.39 12.37 23.31
CA ASP A 125 6.96 12.03 24.68
C ASP A 125 7.74 10.86 25.32
N GLY A 126 8.88 10.51 24.74
CA GLY A 126 9.81 9.50 25.27
C GLY A 126 9.55 8.08 24.76
N LYS A 127 8.48 7.85 23.98
CA LYS A 127 8.23 6.57 23.30
C LYS A 127 8.26 6.70 21.80
N THR A 128 8.90 5.77 21.11
CA THR A 128 8.85 5.65 19.66
C THR A 128 7.70 4.76 19.25
N ARG A 129 6.73 5.31 18.50
CA ARG A 129 5.56 4.58 18.00
C ARG A 129 5.85 3.92 16.69
N ILE A 130 5.62 2.61 16.65
CA ILE A 130 5.74 1.76 15.47
C ILE A 130 4.34 1.38 15.02
N ILE A 131 4.11 1.25 13.72
CA ILE A 131 2.84 0.80 13.16
C ILE A 131 3.01 -0.37 12.21
N TYR A 132 2.02 -1.27 12.22
CA TYR A 132 1.72 -2.23 11.16
C TYR A 132 0.23 -2.11 10.82
N PHE A 133 -0.09 -1.90 9.52
CA PHE A 133 -1.49 -1.78 9.07
C PHE A 133 -1.71 -2.47 7.73
N SER A 134 -1.71 -3.79 7.77
CA SER A 134 -1.96 -4.66 6.61
C SER A 134 -2.62 -5.96 7.05
N THR A 135 -3.03 -6.80 6.09
CA THR A 135 -3.55 -8.12 6.40
C THR A 135 -2.50 -9.02 7.04
N PRO A 136 -2.92 -9.96 7.91
CA PRO A 136 -1.97 -10.69 8.76
C PRO A 136 -1.02 -11.60 7.98
N HIS A 137 -1.41 -12.13 6.81
CA HIS A 137 -0.56 -13.00 5.99
C HIS A 137 0.63 -12.28 5.33
N ARG A 138 0.72 -10.94 5.46
CA ARG A 138 1.79 -10.13 4.88
C ARG A 138 2.96 -9.90 5.84
N GLY A 139 3.22 -10.85 6.76
CA GLY A 139 4.38 -10.83 7.65
C GLY A 139 4.08 -10.41 9.09
N LEU A 140 2.80 -10.37 9.52
CA LEU A 140 2.45 -10.02 10.91
C LEU A 140 3.00 -11.02 11.93
N ASN A 141 3.02 -12.32 11.62
CA ASN A 141 3.63 -13.36 12.44
C ASN A 141 5.13 -13.15 12.64
N LEU A 142 5.82 -12.63 11.62
CA LEU A 142 7.23 -12.28 11.70
C LEU A 142 7.43 -11.06 12.62
N LEU A 143 6.60 -10.04 12.49
CA LEU A 143 6.64 -8.86 13.37
C LEU A 143 6.33 -9.25 14.83
N GLU A 144 5.37 -10.15 15.06
CA GLU A 144 5.06 -10.68 16.40
C GLU A 144 6.32 -11.29 17.05
N SER A 145 7.02 -12.16 16.32
CA SER A 145 8.26 -12.79 16.80
C SER A 145 9.35 -11.77 17.12
N VAL A 146 9.50 -10.75 16.29
CA VAL A 146 10.44 -9.63 16.48
C VAL A 146 10.05 -8.81 17.72
N ALA A 147 8.78 -8.44 17.87
CA ALA A 147 8.28 -7.66 18.99
C ALA A 147 8.49 -8.39 20.32
N ARG A 148 8.29 -9.73 20.36
CA ARG A 148 8.51 -10.56 21.53
C ARG A 148 9.96 -10.49 22.03
N VAL A 149 10.93 -10.55 21.13
CA VAL A 149 12.35 -10.42 21.50
C VAL A 149 12.68 -8.98 21.88
N MET A 150 12.16 -7.99 21.16
CA MET A 150 12.46 -6.58 21.41
C MET A 150 11.98 -6.10 22.78
N GLN A 151 10.78 -6.50 23.24
CA GLN A 151 10.21 -6.06 24.51
C GLN A 151 11.03 -6.50 25.73
N ASP A 152 11.84 -7.55 25.60
CA ASP A 152 12.73 -8.02 26.67
C ASP A 152 14.06 -7.24 26.71
N ALA A 153 14.44 -6.66 25.57
CA ALA A 153 15.67 -5.88 25.41
C ALA A 153 15.48 -4.37 25.67
N ARG A 154 14.26 -3.83 25.46
CA ARG A 154 13.98 -2.38 25.56
C ARG A 154 12.51 -2.07 25.85
N ASN A 155 12.23 -0.87 26.37
CA ASN A 155 10.89 -0.44 26.77
C ASN A 155 10.51 0.97 26.29
N ASP A 156 11.31 1.55 25.38
CA ASP A 156 11.16 2.92 24.86
C ASP A 156 10.35 2.97 23.57
N PHE A 157 9.62 1.90 23.23
CA PHE A 157 8.76 1.82 22.05
C PHE A 157 7.40 1.19 22.36
N GLU A 158 6.46 1.38 21.43
CA GLU A 158 5.16 0.70 21.37
C GLU A 158 4.81 0.42 19.90
N ILE A 159 4.04 -0.65 19.66
CA ILE A 159 3.63 -1.08 18.32
C ILE A 159 2.11 -1.09 18.25
N ASP A 160 1.55 -0.24 17.39
CA ASP A 160 0.14 -0.25 17.05
C ASP A 160 -0.09 -1.15 15.83
N ILE A 161 -0.96 -2.17 15.98
CA ILE A 161 -1.24 -3.16 14.94
C ILE A 161 -2.70 -3.07 14.52
N TYR A 162 -2.92 -2.70 13.27
CA TYR A 162 -4.22 -2.64 12.59
C TYR A 162 -4.25 -3.73 11.53
N SER A 163 -4.83 -4.89 11.86
CA SER A 163 -4.75 -6.06 10.99
C SER A 163 -5.95 -6.98 11.14
N SER A 164 -6.55 -7.35 10.01
CA SER A 164 -7.65 -8.31 9.93
C SER A 164 -7.97 -8.57 8.44
N PHE A 165 -8.56 -9.70 8.13
CA PHE A 165 -9.12 -9.97 6.80
C PHE A 165 -10.50 -9.35 6.58
N LYS A 166 -11.15 -8.85 7.62
CA LYS A 166 -12.45 -8.18 7.57
C LYS A 166 -12.48 -7.00 6.59
N LEU A 167 -11.32 -6.35 6.40
CA LEU A 167 -11.13 -5.28 5.42
C LEU A 167 -11.57 -5.69 3.99
N TYR A 168 -11.44 -6.98 3.65
CA TYR A 168 -11.80 -7.55 2.36
C TYR A 168 -13.10 -8.36 2.38
N GLY A 169 -13.92 -8.23 3.45
CA GLY A 169 -15.13 -9.02 3.64
C GLY A 169 -14.87 -10.52 3.80
N ARG A 170 -13.69 -10.88 4.32
CA ARG A 170 -13.27 -12.28 4.54
C ARG A 170 -13.14 -12.56 6.03
N ASP A 171 -14.20 -12.25 6.79
CA ASP A 171 -14.23 -12.40 8.26
C ASP A 171 -13.99 -13.85 8.72
N GLU A 172 -14.36 -14.82 7.89
CA GLU A 172 -14.12 -16.24 8.15
C GLU A 172 -12.63 -16.60 8.21
N GLN A 173 -11.78 -15.88 7.48
CA GLN A 173 -10.33 -16.10 7.53
C GLN A 173 -9.72 -15.68 8.87
N ASP A 174 -10.27 -14.64 9.51
CA ASP A 174 -9.85 -14.25 10.86
C ASP A 174 -10.19 -15.32 11.90
N GLN A 175 -11.18 -16.19 11.62
CA GLN A 175 -11.56 -17.31 12.49
C GLN A 175 -10.65 -18.54 12.32
N HIS A 176 -9.78 -18.57 11.34
CA HIS A 176 -8.83 -19.67 11.16
C HIS A 176 -7.91 -19.77 12.38
N PRO A 177 -7.68 -20.99 12.95
CA PRO A 177 -6.91 -21.17 14.18
C PRO A 177 -5.54 -20.48 14.17
N GLU A 178 -4.84 -20.50 13.03
CA GLU A 178 -3.52 -19.86 12.86
C GLU A 178 -3.56 -18.36 13.16
N PHE A 179 -4.58 -17.64 12.66
CA PHE A 179 -4.70 -16.19 12.87
C PHE A 179 -5.26 -15.87 14.26
N GLN A 180 -6.16 -16.70 14.78
CA GLN A 180 -6.62 -16.56 16.16
C GLN A 180 -5.47 -16.72 17.16
N ASP A 181 -4.61 -17.72 16.97
CA ASP A 181 -3.41 -17.89 17.78
C ASP A 181 -2.45 -16.72 17.66
N LEU A 182 -2.26 -16.18 16.46
CA LEU A 182 -1.43 -15.00 16.24
C LEU A 182 -1.99 -13.78 16.99
N TYR A 183 -3.29 -13.52 16.89
CA TYR A 183 -3.93 -12.39 17.59
C TYR A 183 -3.86 -12.55 19.11
N ASN A 184 -4.01 -13.76 19.64
CA ASN A 184 -3.83 -14.04 21.06
C ASN A 184 -2.41 -13.75 21.51
N ARG A 185 -1.39 -14.22 20.76
CA ARG A 185 0.02 -13.96 21.08
C ARG A 185 0.38 -12.48 21.01
N LEU A 186 -0.20 -11.71 20.08
CA LEU A 186 -0.02 -10.26 20.01
C LEU A 186 -0.57 -9.55 21.24
N ASN A 187 -1.75 -9.97 21.73
CA ASN A 187 -2.37 -9.40 22.94
C ASN A 187 -1.59 -9.71 24.24
N GLU A 188 -0.71 -10.72 24.24
CA GLU A 188 0.17 -11.03 25.38
C GLU A 188 1.39 -10.10 25.47
N LEU A 189 1.73 -9.39 24.37
CA LEU A 189 2.93 -8.56 24.31
C LEU A 189 2.68 -7.18 24.94
N ARG A 190 3.52 -6.81 25.90
CA ARG A 190 3.43 -5.53 26.63
C ARG A 190 3.65 -4.30 25.75
N CYS A 191 4.39 -4.48 24.65
CA CYS A 191 4.73 -3.41 23.71
C CYS A 191 3.75 -3.31 22.55
N VAL A 192 2.69 -4.13 22.48
CA VAL A 192 1.75 -4.19 21.36
C VAL A 192 0.37 -3.73 21.79
N ASN A 193 -0.22 -2.87 20.96
CA ASN A 193 -1.62 -2.50 20.99
C ASN A 193 -2.28 -3.07 19.72
N TYR A 194 -3.06 -4.14 19.85
CA TYR A 194 -3.76 -4.76 18.72
C TYR A 194 -5.18 -4.17 18.57
N HIS A 195 -5.47 -3.53 17.45
CA HIS A 195 -6.70 -2.78 17.20
C HIS A 195 -7.68 -3.49 16.25
N GLY A 196 -7.24 -4.59 15.58
CA GLY A 196 -8.06 -5.25 14.55
C GLY A 196 -8.29 -4.37 13.33
N THR A 197 -9.56 -4.31 12.86
CA THR A 197 -9.97 -3.46 11.71
C THR A 197 -10.54 -2.15 12.20
N VAL A 198 -10.04 -1.06 11.67
CA VAL A 198 -10.53 0.30 11.91
C VAL A 198 -10.79 1.01 10.56
N SER A 199 -11.40 2.18 10.58
CA SER A 199 -11.62 3.01 9.39
C SER A 199 -10.30 3.55 8.82
N ASN A 200 -10.30 3.91 7.54
CA ASN A 200 -9.14 4.54 6.89
C ASN A 200 -8.80 5.89 7.55
N ASP A 201 -9.78 6.63 8.07
CA ASP A 201 -9.55 7.90 8.77
C ASP A 201 -8.83 7.68 10.11
N GLU A 202 -9.15 6.60 10.84
CA GLU A 202 -8.44 6.21 12.07
C GLU A 202 -6.99 5.82 11.77
N ILE A 203 -6.73 5.06 10.68
CA ILE A 203 -5.36 4.77 10.23
C ILE A 203 -4.60 6.07 9.93
N ARG A 204 -5.22 6.99 9.19
CA ARG A 204 -4.60 8.28 8.86
C ARG A 204 -4.27 9.09 10.12
N ALA A 205 -5.20 9.12 11.09
CA ALA A 205 -4.97 9.78 12.37
C ALA A 205 -3.84 9.12 13.18
N ALA A 206 -3.74 7.78 13.16
CA ALA A 206 -2.65 7.04 13.78
C ALA A 206 -1.30 7.35 13.13
N LEU A 207 -1.23 7.39 11.79
CA LEU A 207 -0.02 7.70 11.04
C LEU A 207 0.57 9.07 11.38
N LEU A 208 -0.24 10.07 11.70
CA LEU A 208 0.24 11.39 12.14
C LEU A 208 1.02 11.32 13.47
N LYS A 209 0.78 10.32 14.30
CA LYS A 209 1.45 10.13 15.59
C LYS A 209 2.56 9.09 15.55
N THR A 210 2.65 8.33 14.48
CA THR A 210 3.57 7.19 14.30
C THR A 210 4.93 7.65 13.80
N HIS A 211 5.99 7.03 14.28
CA HIS A 211 7.39 7.31 13.91
C HIS A 211 7.90 6.34 12.84
N ILE A 212 7.63 5.03 12.99
CA ILE A 212 8.21 3.98 12.15
C ILE A 212 7.10 3.06 11.62
N LEU A 213 7.11 2.79 10.33
CA LEU A 213 6.40 1.67 9.73
C LEU A 213 7.29 0.43 9.80
N ALA A 214 6.88 -0.60 10.53
CA ALA A 214 7.50 -1.91 10.51
C ALA A 214 6.70 -2.83 9.57
N TYR A 215 7.24 -3.08 8.38
CA TYR A 215 6.54 -3.88 7.37
C TYR A 215 7.43 -5.00 6.82
N PRO A 216 7.59 -6.11 7.57
CA PRO A 216 8.40 -7.26 7.16
C PRO A 216 7.64 -8.13 6.15
N SER A 217 7.29 -7.54 5.00
CA SER A 217 6.44 -8.20 4.02
C SER A 217 6.99 -9.54 3.55
N THR A 218 6.15 -10.55 3.63
CA THR A 218 6.36 -11.88 3.01
C THR A 218 5.57 -12.02 1.72
N TYR A 219 4.87 -10.98 1.30
CA TYR A 219 4.05 -10.91 0.09
C TYR A 219 4.73 -10.06 -0.99
N LEU A 220 4.67 -10.50 -2.24
CA LEU A 220 5.14 -9.73 -3.40
C LEU A 220 4.20 -8.55 -3.63
N GLU A 221 4.61 -7.36 -3.21
CA GLU A 221 3.82 -6.15 -3.44
C GLU A 221 3.91 -5.71 -4.90
N THR A 222 2.77 -5.36 -5.49
CA THR A 222 2.70 -4.74 -6.83
C THR A 222 2.88 -3.22 -6.75
N ALA A 223 2.42 -2.60 -5.67
CA ALA A 223 2.71 -1.24 -5.20
C ALA A 223 2.17 -1.11 -3.77
N CYS A 224 2.99 -0.88 -2.81
CA CYS A 224 2.61 -0.92 -1.41
C CYS A 224 1.94 0.39 -0.95
N LEU A 225 0.61 0.47 -0.93
CA LEU A 225 -0.13 1.65 -0.47
C LEU A 225 0.19 1.96 1.00
N VAL A 226 0.37 0.91 1.83
CA VAL A 226 0.80 1.02 3.24
C VAL A 226 2.10 1.82 3.37
N ALA A 227 3.11 1.49 2.56
CA ALA A 227 4.37 2.23 2.57
C ALA A 227 4.19 3.67 2.05
N ILE A 228 3.43 3.87 0.97
CA ILE A 228 3.17 5.20 0.41
C ILE A 228 2.52 6.12 1.46
N GLU A 229 1.47 5.67 2.14
CA GLU A 229 0.74 6.46 3.14
C GLU A 229 1.61 6.75 4.38
N ALA A 230 2.31 5.73 4.90
CA ALA A 230 3.21 5.91 6.04
C ALA A 230 4.35 6.91 5.73
N MET A 231 4.96 6.78 4.55
CA MET A 231 6.06 7.66 4.15
C MET A 231 5.58 9.08 3.85
N ALA A 232 4.37 9.24 3.32
CA ALA A 232 3.75 10.56 3.13
C ALA A 232 3.41 11.24 4.47
N ALA A 233 3.08 10.44 5.50
CA ALA A 233 2.88 10.92 6.87
C ALA A 233 4.21 11.11 7.63
N GLY A 234 5.36 11.02 6.98
CA GLY A 234 6.67 11.21 7.60
C GLY A 234 7.11 10.07 8.52
N CYS A 235 6.60 8.85 8.34
CA CYS A 235 7.10 7.68 9.03
C CYS A 235 8.35 7.14 8.34
N MET A 236 9.36 6.74 9.11
CA MET A 236 10.48 5.96 8.60
C MET A 236 9.97 4.55 8.26
N ALA A 237 10.21 4.06 7.06
CA ALA A 237 9.80 2.72 6.66
C ALA A 237 10.94 1.72 6.82
N VAL A 238 10.68 0.59 7.50
CA VAL A 238 11.59 -0.57 7.61
C VAL A 238 10.96 -1.72 6.83
N VAL A 239 11.49 -2.02 5.66
CA VAL A 239 10.87 -2.92 4.67
C VAL A 239 11.91 -3.83 4.01
N PRO A 240 11.54 -5.03 3.51
CA PRO A 240 12.43 -5.86 2.72
C PRO A 240 12.57 -5.35 1.28
N ASN A 241 13.69 -5.67 0.63
CA ASN A 241 13.85 -5.55 -0.81
C ASN A 241 13.08 -6.69 -1.50
N TYR A 242 11.76 -6.52 -1.68
CA TYR A 242 10.89 -7.57 -2.20
C TYR A 242 9.72 -7.00 -3.02
N GLY A 243 9.47 -7.58 -4.21
CA GLY A 243 8.45 -7.10 -5.14
C GLY A 243 8.69 -5.65 -5.56
N ALA A 244 7.65 -4.85 -5.58
CA ALA A 244 7.72 -3.43 -5.94
C ALA A 244 8.16 -2.50 -4.78
N LEU A 245 8.49 -3.03 -3.58
CA LEU A 245 8.93 -2.19 -2.46
C LEU A 245 10.14 -1.31 -2.79
N PRO A 246 11.18 -1.77 -3.53
CA PRO A 246 12.28 -0.89 -3.96
C PRO A 246 11.82 0.28 -4.82
N GLU A 247 10.91 0.04 -5.76
CA GLU A 247 10.34 1.10 -6.59
C GLU A 247 9.45 2.05 -5.79
N THR A 248 8.66 1.50 -4.86
CA THR A 248 7.74 2.28 -4.02
C THR A 248 8.46 3.14 -3.00
N CYS A 249 9.41 2.55 -2.27
CA CYS A 249 10.09 3.21 -1.13
C CYS A 249 11.34 3.98 -1.52
N LYS A 250 11.92 3.69 -2.68
CA LYS A 250 13.15 4.34 -3.18
C LYS A 250 14.27 4.32 -2.14
N ASP A 251 15.13 5.33 -2.14
CA ASP A 251 16.27 5.46 -1.22
C ASP A 251 15.86 6.06 0.15
N PHE A 252 14.57 6.27 0.39
CA PHE A 252 14.09 6.82 1.66
C PHE A 252 13.92 5.78 2.76
N ALA A 253 13.65 4.51 2.41
CA ALA A 253 13.39 3.46 3.39
C ALA A 253 14.67 2.83 3.95
N HIS A 254 14.60 2.38 5.19
CA HIS A 254 15.54 1.42 5.76
C HIS A 254 15.25 0.04 5.17
N MET A 255 15.78 -0.18 3.97
CA MET A 255 15.52 -1.37 3.17
C MET A 255 16.58 -2.44 3.43
N TYR A 256 16.14 -3.68 3.62
CA TYR A 256 17.00 -4.82 3.89
C TYR A 256 16.79 -5.97 2.90
N PRO A 257 17.80 -6.87 2.71
CA PRO A 257 17.66 -8.04 1.86
C PRO A 257 16.55 -8.98 2.35
N TRP A 258 15.62 -9.29 1.46
CA TRP A 258 14.59 -10.29 1.72
C TRP A 258 15.19 -11.70 1.80
N SER A 259 14.60 -12.56 2.62
CA SER A 259 14.97 -13.99 2.71
C SER A 259 13.71 -14.86 2.73
N PRO A 260 13.69 -16.01 2.01
CA PRO A 260 12.63 -17.00 2.13
C PRO A 260 12.71 -17.77 3.45
N ASP A 261 13.86 -17.78 4.13
CA ASP A 261 14.01 -18.30 5.49
C ASP A 261 13.41 -17.31 6.49
N ILE A 262 12.31 -17.70 7.11
CA ILE A 262 11.54 -16.87 8.05
C ILE A 262 12.39 -16.44 9.24
N GLN A 263 13.31 -17.30 9.75
CA GLN A 263 14.15 -16.97 10.89
C GLN A 263 15.19 -15.92 10.50
N GLN A 264 15.83 -16.10 9.34
CA GLN A 264 16.78 -15.12 8.80
C GLN A 264 16.07 -13.79 8.49
N HIS A 265 14.87 -13.83 7.91
CA HIS A 265 14.08 -12.64 7.63
C HIS A 265 13.74 -11.89 8.92
N ALA A 266 13.26 -12.60 9.96
CA ALA A 266 12.97 -12.03 11.27
C ALA A 266 14.20 -11.41 11.93
N ALA A 267 15.34 -12.10 11.92
CA ALA A 267 16.59 -11.61 12.48
C ALA A 267 17.08 -10.33 11.75
N THR A 268 16.96 -10.31 10.42
CA THR A 268 17.34 -9.14 9.63
C THR A 268 16.40 -7.96 9.91
N HIS A 269 15.08 -8.20 9.95
CA HIS A 269 14.10 -7.16 10.29
C HIS A 269 14.33 -6.60 11.69
N TYR A 270 14.56 -7.46 12.68
CA TYR A 270 14.91 -7.06 14.06
C TYR A 270 16.09 -6.10 14.09
N HIS A 271 17.16 -6.44 13.36
CA HIS A 271 18.37 -5.61 13.31
C HIS A 271 18.09 -4.22 12.71
N TYR A 272 17.39 -4.17 11.57
CA TYR A 272 17.05 -2.92 10.89
C TYR A 272 16.05 -2.09 11.70
N LEU A 273 15.04 -2.71 12.32
CA LEU A 273 14.07 -2.02 13.16
C LEU A 273 14.74 -1.45 14.44
N THR A 274 15.65 -2.19 15.05
CA THR A 274 16.44 -1.71 16.19
C THR A 274 17.32 -0.53 15.80
N ASN A 275 17.97 -0.58 14.64
CA ASN A 275 18.75 0.54 14.13
C ASN A 275 17.86 1.77 13.86
N ALA A 276 16.69 1.57 13.27
CA ALA A 276 15.71 2.64 13.04
C ALA A 276 15.30 3.34 14.34
N LEU A 277 15.00 2.56 15.40
CA LEU A 277 14.70 3.11 16.72
C LEU A 277 15.84 3.94 17.30
N ASN A 278 17.08 3.48 17.14
CA ASN A 278 18.25 4.16 17.67
C ASN A 278 18.61 5.45 16.93
N THR A 279 18.25 5.54 15.64
CA THR A 279 18.66 6.66 14.77
C THR A 279 17.54 7.64 14.46
N PHE A 280 16.28 7.30 14.78
CA PHE A 280 15.10 8.08 14.38
C PHE A 280 15.24 9.58 14.67
N TRP A 281 15.71 9.96 15.85
CA TRP A 281 15.80 11.35 16.30
C TRP A 281 17.10 12.07 15.91
N THR A 282 17.95 11.50 15.06
CA THR A 282 19.12 12.20 14.54
C THR A 282 18.72 13.27 13.53
N ASP A 283 19.45 14.39 13.50
CA ASP A 283 19.16 15.52 12.59
C ASP A 283 19.12 15.07 11.13
N TYR A 284 20.04 14.19 10.72
CA TYR A 284 20.07 13.63 9.38
C TYR A 284 18.78 12.90 9.01
N ILE A 285 18.30 12.03 9.90
CA ILE A 285 17.06 11.27 9.67
C ILE A 285 15.86 12.21 9.64
N GLN A 286 15.76 13.17 10.56
CA GLN A 286 14.64 14.12 10.57
C GLN A 286 14.57 14.94 9.27
N ALA A 287 15.70 15.44 8.78
CA ALA A 287 15.77 16.15 7.50
C ALA A 287 15.38 15.24 6.31
N THR A 288 15.80 13.98 6.34
CA THR A 288 15.43 13.00 5.31
C THR A 288 13.92 12.71 5.31
N LEU A 289 13.30 12.57 6.49
CA LEU A 289 11.86 12.31 6.63
C LEU A 289 11.01 13.50 6.17
N GLU A 290 11.46 14.72 6.38
CA GLU A 290 10.81 15.93 5.88
C GLU A 290 10.82 15.97 4.33
N LEU A 291 11.97 15.70 3.72
CA LEU A 291 12.09 15.56 2.26
C LEU A 291 11.23 14.42 1.72
N GLN A 292 11.26 13.28 2.37
CA GLN A 292 10.44 12.11 2.05
C GLN A 292 8.94 12.47 2.06
N ALA A 293 8.45 13.04 3.15
CA ALA A 293 7.04 13.41 3.27
C ALA A 293 6.62 14.38 2.16
N THR A 294 7.45 15.38 1.86
CA THR A 294 7.23 16.33 0.76
C THR A 294 7.13 15.60 -0.59
N TYR A 295 8.08 14.71 -0.86
CA TYR A 295 8.11 13.93 -2.10
C TYR A 295 6.85 13.07 -2.26
N TYR A 296 6.48 12.28 -1.23
CA TYR A 296 5.35 11.36 -1.31
C TYR A 296 4.01 12.08 -1.43
N ASN A 297 3.79 13.15 -0.67
CA ASN A 297 2.59 13.98 -0.78
C ASN A 297 2.43 14.67 -2.14
N HIS A 298 3.53 14.93 -2.84
CA HIS A 298 3.50 15.49 -4.19
C HIS A 298 3.36 14.40 -5.26
N PHE A 299 4.24 13.40 -5.22
CA PHE A 299 4.37 12.39 -6.27
C PHE A 299 3.13 11.48 -6.35
N TYR A 300 2.58 11.09 -5.20
CA TYR A 300 1.40 10.22 -5.09
C TYR A 300 0.09 11.01 -4.88
N SER A 301 0.07 12.30 -5.17
CA SER A 301 -1.13 13.12 -5.00
C SER A 301 -2.25 12.71 -5.94
N MET A 302 -3.51 12.87 -5.48
CA MET A 302 -4.72 12.68 -6.28
C MET A 302 -4.69 13.49 -7.58
N GLN A 303 -4.26 14.76 -7.50
CA GLN A 303 -4.17 15.65 -8.67
C GLN A 303 -3.27 15.09 -9.77
N ARG A 304 -2.09 14.56 -9.37
CA ARG A 304 -1.14 13.97 -10.32
C ARG A 304 -1.66 12.67 -10.92
N CYS A 305 -2.30 11.84 -10.12
CA CYS A 305 -2.92 10.60 -10.58
C CYS A 305 -4.06 10.91 -11.57
N ALA A 306 -4.98 11.80 -11.23
CA ALA A 306 -6.06 12.25 -12.09
C ALA A 306 -5.55 12.81 -13.42
N ALA A 307 -4.52 13.67 -13.41
CA ALA A 307 -3.91 14.21 -14.61
C ALA A 307 -3.33 13.13 -15.54
N LYS A 308 -2.71 12.08 -14.97
CA LYS A 308 -2.21 10.94 -15.75
C LYS A 308 -3.33 10.13 -16.39
N TRP A 309 -4.41 9.88 -15.65
CA TRP A 309 -5.59 9.20 -16.18
C TRP A 309 -6.28 10.03 -17.27
N ASP A 310 -6.49 11.31 -17.04
CA ASP A 310 -7.08 12.23 -18.04
C ASP A 310 -6.23 12.25 -19.33
N SER A 311 -4.90 12.38 -19.19
CA SER A 311 -3.98 12.37 -20.34
C SER A 311 -4.01 11.04 -21.10
N LEU A 312 -4.05 9.90 -20.39
CA LEU A 312 -4.15 8.58 -21.01
C LEU A 312 -5.43 8.44 -21.82
N LEU A 313 -6.57 8.74 -21.20
CA LEU A 313 -7.87 8.52 -21.81
C LEU A 313 -8.11 9.48 -22.98
N ARG A 314 -7.75 10.78 -22.86
CA ARG A 314 -7.83 11.73 -23.97
C ARG A 314 -6.92 11.38 -25.15
N GLY A 315 -5.77 10.76 -24.87
CA GLY A 315 -4.87 10.26 -25.93
C GLY A 315 -5.42 9.05 -26.69
N LEU A 316 -6.51 8.44 -26.23
CA LEU A 316 -7.18 7.29 -26.83
C LEU A 316 -8.52 7.63 -27.53
N LEU A 317 -9.01 8.87 -27.38
CA LEU A 317 -10.19 9.35 -28.12
C LEU A 317 -9.90 9.45 -29.61
#